data_a8d6d298df2ca34a1cc22696dc86f018
#
_entry.id   a8d6d298df2ca34a1cc22696dc86f018
#
_cell.length_a   1.000
_cell.length_b   1.000
_cell.length_c   1.000
_cell.angle_alpha   90.00
_cell.angle_beta   90.00
_cell.angle_gamma   90.00
#
_symmetry.space_group_name_H-M   'P 1'
#
loop_
_entity.id
_entity.type
_entity.pdbx_description
1 polymer ?
#
loop_
_entity_poly.entity_id
_entity_poly.type
_entity_poly.pdbx_seq_one_letter_code
_entity_poly.pdbx_strand_id
1 'polypeptide(L)'
;QALRPFSHDLSLAFRVQGPPRRGRLALPNGPRPLTSAPYPSHRLSVAPMMDWTDRHCRVLHRTLSRRVLLYSEMVTTCAVLHGDLDRLLGYDAVEHPVALQLGGSDPADLAASAKIGADWGYDEINLNVGCPSDRVQSGRFGACLMREPQLVAECMAAMAESVDVPVTVKCRIGVDEQEPSEALFAMVEGCASVGVKTFIVHARKAWLKGLSPKENRDIPPLDYPLVWRLKAERPDLTIIINGGIATLDEALSHLDHVDGVMMGRTAYHDAGQLGQVDRRIFGEAVVDLDAADGVRAYLPYVEAQLETGVPLAHMTRHMLGLFHGRKGARTWRRVLTVEGSKAGAGMEVILDALEAMEGK
;
A
#
# COMPACT_ATOMS: atom_id res chain seq x y z
N GLN A 1 -50.66 33.93 -27.92
CA GLN A 1 -49.21 33.79 -28.19
C GLN A 1 -48.65 32.81 -27.19
N ALA A 2 -48.26 31.61 -27.69
CA ALA A 2 -47.79 30.49 -26.90
C ALA A 2 -46.29 30.62 -26.62
N LEU A 3 -45.89 30.47 -25.36
CA LEU A 3 -44.50 30.31 -24.92
C LEU A 3 -44.11 28.84 -25.04
N ARG A 4 -43.04 28.56 -25.80
CA ARG A 4 -42.41 27.24 -25.90
C ARG A 4 -41.44 27.03 -24.71
N PRO A 5 -41.32 25.82 -24.19
CA PRO A 5 -40.31 25.51 -23.17
C PRO A 5 -38.95 25.27 -23.83
N PHE A 6 -37.90 25.87 -23.26
CA PHE A 6 -36.49 25.57 -23.56
C PHE A 6 -36.09 24.29 -22.87
N SER A 7 -35.75 23.26 -23.64
CA SER A 7 -35.05 22.08 -23.15
C SER A 7 -33.55 22.35 -23.14
N HIS A 8 -32.93 22.39 -21.97
CA HIS A 8 -31.47 22.33 -21.84
C HIS A 8 -31.06 20.88 -21.65
N ASP A 9 -30.56 20.33 -22.73
CA ASP A 9 -29.81 19.06 -22.73
C ASP A 9 -28.35 19.39 -22.38
N LEU A 10 -27.92 19.10 -21.17
CA LEU A 10 -26.56 19.26 -20.70
C LEU A 10 -25.97 17.87 -20.34
N SER A 11 -25.80 17.03 -21.38
CA SER A 11 -24.93 15.86 -21.28
C SER A 11 -23.49 16.26 -21.61
N LEU A 12 -22.80 16.90 -20.67
CA LEU A 12 -21.35 17.06 -20.71
C LEU A 12 -20.70 15.75 -20.19
N ALA A 13 -20.44 14.83 -21.11
CA ALA A 13 -19.58 13.69 -20.89
C ALA A 13 -18.15 14.19 -20.65
N PHE A 14 -17.74 14.29 -19.39
CA PHE A 14 -16.34 14.45 -19.04
C PHE A 14 -15.59 13.18 -19.44
N ARG A 15 -14.90 13.22 -20.59
CA ARG A 15 -13.85 12.25 -20.89
C ARG A 15 -12.68 12.54 -19.96
N VAL A 16 -12.54 11.75 -18.91
CA VAL A 16 -11.31 11.69 -18.14
C VAL A 16 -10.23 11.14 -19.07
N GLN A 17 -9.32 12.00 -19.50
CA GLN A 17 -8.13 11.55 -20.22
C GLN A 17 -7.21 10.88 -19.19
N GLY A 18 -6.90 9.60 -19.38
CA GLY A 18 -5.92 8.88 -18.58
C GLY A 18 -4.55 9.57 -18.64
N PRO A 19 -3.64 9.25 -17.71
CA PRO A 19 -2.36 9.94 -17.58
C PRO A 19 -1.61 9.92 -18.91
N PRO A 20 -0.88 10.99 -19.25
CA PRO A 20 -0.05 11.00 -20.44
C PRO A 20 0.96 9.87 -20.35
N ARG A 21 1.03 9.01 -21.37
CA ARG A 21 2.01 7.93 -21.52
C ARG A 21 3.41 8.54 -21.58
N ARG A 22 4.00 8.86 -20.43
CA ARG A 22 5.41 9.27 -20.32
C ARG A 22 6.27 8.03 -20.49
N GLY A 23 7.39 8.18 -21.21
CA GLY A 23 8.28 7.13 -21.68
C GLY A 23 8.62 6.08 -20.61
N ARG A 24 8.56 4.82 -21.02
CA ARG A 24 8.97 3.67 -20.20
C ARG A 24 10.45 3.81 -19.85
N LEU A 25 10.76 3.96 -18.55
CA LEU A 25 12.09 3.66 -18.05
C LEU A 25 12.29 2.14 -18.19
N ALA A 26 13.13 1.72 -19.12
CA ALA A 26 13.51 0.32 -19.27
C ALA A 26 14.47 -0.03 -18.12
N LEU A 27 14.01 -0.80 -17.14
CA LEU A 27 14.90 -1.49 -16.22
C LEU A 27 15.84 -2.43 -17.04
N PRO A 28 17.13 -2.61 -16.66
CA PRO A 28 18.12 -3.38 -17.44
C PRO A 28 17.76 -4.85 -17.71
N ASN A 29 16.72 -5.36 -17.06
CA ASN A 29 16.01 -6.60 -17.41
C ASN A 29 14.53 -6.22 -17.50
N GLY A 30 14.12 -5.61 -18.62
CA GLY A 30 12.77 -5.10 -18.82
C GLY A 30 11.68 -5.97 -18.22
N PRO A 31 10.53 -5.38 -17.79
CA PRO A 31 9.45 -6.17 -17.23
C PRO A 31 9.11 -7.26 -18.24
N ARG A 32 9.40 -8.53 -17.90
CA ARG A 32 8.74 -9.62 -18.60
C ARG A 32 7.26 -9.36 -18.41
N PRO A 33 6.46 -9.40 -19.50
CA PRO A 33 5.01 -9.39 -19.32
C PRO A 33 4.70 -10.43 -18.26
N LEU A 34 3.95 -10.04 -17.22
CA LEU A 34 3.46 -10.96 -16.23
C LEU A 34 2.79 -12.08 -17.04
N THR A 35 3.47 -13.22 -17.14
CA THR A 35 2.86 -14.43 -17.71
C THR A 35 1.54 -14.58 -17.00
N SER A 36 0.50 -15.03 -17.68
CA SER A 36 -0.90 -15.21 -17.31
C SER A 36 -1.15 -15.85 -15.92
N ALA A 37 -0.42 -15.42 -14.90
CA ALA A 37 -0.69 -15.78 -13.53
C ALA A 37 -1.97 -15.04 -13.11
N PRO A 38 -2.91 -15.74 -12.46
CA PRO A 38 -4.06 -15.08 -11.85
C PRO A 38 -3.57 -13.94 -10.96
N TYR A 39 -4.35 -12.87 -10.89
CA TYR A 39 -4.25 -11.66 -10.07
C TYR A 39 -3.14 -11.71 -8.99
N PRO A 40 -2.40 -10.63 -8.74
CA PRO A 40 -1.19 -10.65 -7.93
C PRO A 40 -1.42 -11.40 -6.63
N SER A 41 -0.60 -12.41 -6.41
CA SER A 41 -0.66 -13.22 -5.20
C SER A 41 -0.43 -12.33 -3.98
N HIS A 42 -1.39 -12.26 -3.08
CA HIS A 42 -1.26 -11.58 -1.78
C HIS A 42 -0.25 -12.25 -0.84
N ARG A 43 0.54 -13.20 -1.33
CA ARG A 43 1.47 -13.98 -0.52
C ARG A 43 2.43 -13.11 0.29
N LEU A 44 2.92 -11.99 -0.32
CA LEU A 44 3.54 -10.89 0.43
C LEU A 44 3.11 -9.54 -0.14
N SER A 45 2.83 -8.59 0.76
CA SER A 45 2.51 -7.20 0.42
C SER A 45 3.17 -6.21 1.38
N VAL A 46 3.36 -4.96 0.92
CA VAL A 46 3.81 -3.84 1.76
C VAL A 46 2.60 -3.02 2.18
N ALA A 47 2.45 -2.80 3.48
CA ALA A 47 1.32 -2.09 4.04
C ALA A 47 1.24 -0.63 3.58
N PRO A 48 0.04 -0.07 3.38
CA PRO A 48 -0.17 1.36 3.20
C PRO A 48 0.28 2.13 4.44
N MET A 49 1.19 3.09 4.27
CA MET A 49 1.77 3.86 5.38
C MET A 49 1.89 5.33 4.98
N MET A 50 1.13 6.20 5.67
CA MET A 50 1.17 7.65 5.43
C MET A 50 2.58 8.20 5.56
N ASP A 51 2.96 9.10 4.68
CA ASP A 51 4.28 9.72 4.52
C ASP A 51 5.41 8.77 4.12
N TRP A 52 5.13 7.46 3.96
CA TRP A 52 6.16 6.46 3.68
C TRP A 52 5.95 5.72 2.36
N THR A 53 4.74 5.28 2.03
CA THR A 53 4.49 4.50 0.80
C THR A 53 3.99 5.35 -0.36
N ASP A 54 4.62 6.52 -0.55
CA ASP A 54 4.43 7.34 -1.74
C ASP A 54 5.03 6.66 -3.00
N ARG A 55 4.84 7.28 -4.16
CA ARG A 55 5.34 6.74 -5.43
C ARG A 55 6.85 6.48 -5.45
N HIS A 56 7.65 7.32 -4.78
CA HIS A 56 9.11 7.16 -4.74
C HIS A 56 9.51 5.92 -3.93
N CYS A 57 8.86 5.68 -2.81
CA CYS A 57 9.04 4.47 -2.02
C CYS A 57 8.60 3.22 -2.79
N ARG A 58 7.45 3.25 -3.46
CA ARG A 58 6.94 2.09 -4.18
C ARG A 58 7.84 1.70 -5.36
N VAL A 59 8.35 2.66 -6.13
CA VAL A 59 9.35 2.38 -7.16
C VAL A 59 10.60 1.75 -6.55
N LEU A 60 11.14 2.29 -5.44
CA LEU A 60 12.28 1.70 -4.75
C LEU A 60 12.00 0.24 -4.31
N HIS A 61 10.84 -0.02 -3.72
CA HIS A 61 10.47 -1.39 -3.33
C HIS A 61 10.37 -2.32 -4.55
N ARG A 62 9.88 -1.81 -5.68
CA ARG A 62 9.80 -2.56 -6.93
C ARG A 62 11.15 -2.89 -7.53
N THR A 63 12.18 -2.07 -7.31
CA THR A 63 13.55 -2.44 -7.72
C THR A 63 14.12 -3.60 -6.89
N LEU A 64 13.58 -3.86 -5.70
CA LEU A 64 14.00 -4.95 -4.82
C LEU A 64 13.22 -6.24 -5.06
N SER A 65 11.92 -6.15 -5.34
CA SER A 65 11.07 -7.32 -5.60
C SER A 65 10.08 -7.05 -6.73
N ARG A 66 9.99 -7.97 -7.67
CA ARG A 66 9.03 -7.89 -8.80
C ARG A 66 7.64 -8.36 -8.41
N ARG A 67 7.53 -9.16 -7.35
CA ARG A 67 6.31 -9.91 -6.99
C ARG A 67 5.51 -9.29 -5.86
N VAL A 68 6.17 -8.54 -4.97
CA VAL A 68 5.50 -7.95 -3.82
C VAL A 68 4.35 -7.03 -4.26
N LEU A 69 3.16 -7.19 -3.67
CA LEU A 69 2.05 -6.27 -3.89
C LEU A 69 2.28 -4.98 -3.09
N LEU A 70 2.31 -3.86 -3.80
CA LEU A 70 2.52 -2.55 -3.21
C LEU A 70 1.19 -1.85 -2.98
N TYR A 71 1.11 -1.04 -1.93
CA TYR A 71 -0.06 -0.22 -1.62
C TYR A 71 0.29 1.26 -1.67
N SER A 72 -0.63 2.07 -2.19
CA SER A 72 -0.56 3.51 -2.04
C SER A 72 -0.65 3.91 -0.56
N GLU A 73 -0.38 5.15 -0.26
CA GLU A 73 -0.87 5.75 0.99
C GLU A 73 -2.41 5.78 0.96
N MET A 74 -3.04 5.91 2.14
CA MET A 74 -4.49 6.06 2.19
C MET A 74 -4.92 7.42 1.61
N VAL A 75 -5.76 7.40 0.57
CA VAL A 75 -6.37 8.59 -0.02
C VAL A 75 -7.85 8.64 0.39
N THR A 76 -8.32 9.80 0.89
CA THR A 76 -9.74 9.94 1.25
C THR A 76 -10.62 10.11 0.02
N THR A 77 -11.88 9.66 0.08
CA THR A 77 -12.85 9.85 -1.00
C THR A 77 -13.00 11.32 -1.39
N CYS A 78 -13.09 12.22 -0.40
CA CYS A 78 -13.13 13.66 -0.65
C CYS A 78 -11.92 14.16 -1.44
N ALA A 79 -10.71 13.65 -1.16
CA ALA A 79 -9.51 14.02 -1.91
C ALA A 79 -9.53 13.46 -3.34
N VAL A 80 -10.04 12.24 -3.55
CA VAL A 80 -10.20 11.66 -4.88
C VAL A 80 -11.22 12.45 -5.71
N LEU A 81 -12.35 12.80 -5.12
CA LEU A 81 -13.45 13.44 -5.85
C LEU A 81 -13.19 14.92 -6.16
N HIS A 82 -12.36 15.60 -5.37
CA HIS A 82 -12.22 17.07 -5.44
C HIS A 82 -10.79 17.57 -5.51
N GLY A 83 -9.80 16.68 -5.37
CA GLY A 83 -8.38 17.04 -5.31
C GLY A 83 -7.65 16.93 -6.66
N ASP A 84 -6.34 17.14 -6.59
CA ASP A 84 -5.41 16.95 -7.70
C ASP A 84 -5.07 15.47 -7.85
N LEU A 85 -5.68 14.80 -8.82
CA LEU A 85 -5.55 13.36 -9.04
C LEU A 85 -4.13 12.98 -9.46
N ASP A 86 -3.42 13.77 -10.27
CA ASP A 86 -2.04 13.47 -10.67
C ASP A 86 -1.11 13.39 -9.46
N ARG A 87 -1.32 14.28 -8.50
CA ARG A 87 -0.58 14.29 -7.25
C ARG A 87 -0.98 13.13 -6.32
N LEU A 88 -2.27 12.84 -6.22
CA LEU A 88 -2.82 11.89 -5.25
C LEU A 88 -2.73 10.44 -5.72
N LEU A 89 -3.02 10.18 -6.98
CA LEU A 89 -3.13 8.84 -7.56
C LEU A 89 -1.99 8.50 -8.52
N GLY A 90 -1.14 9.48 -8.87
CA GLY A 90 -0.07 9.24 -9.82
C GLY A 90 0.91 8.18 -9.32
N TYR A 91 1.29 7.28 -10.22
CA TYR A 91 2.28 6.22 -9.99
C TYR A 91 3.11 5.99 -11.27
N ASP A 92 4.23 5.30 -11.16
CA ASP A 92 5.02 4.85 -12.30
C ASP A 92 4.57 3.44 -12.73
N ALA A 93 4.56 3.19 -14.04
CA ALA A 93 4.15 1.88 -14.58
C ALA A 93 4.97 0.69 -14.05
N VAL A 94 6.18 0.93 -13.54
CA VAL A 94 6.98 -0.12 -12.92
C VAL A 94 6.45 -0.57 -11.56
N GLU A 95 5.58 0.23 -10.90
CA GLU A 95 5.06 -0.08 -9.56
C GLU A 95 4.10 -1.28 -9.54
N HIS A 96 3.55 -1.69 -10.69
CA HIS A 96 2.65 -2.85 -10.75
C HIS A 96 3.31 -4.15 -10.27
N PRO A 97 2.55 -4.99 -9.50
CA PRO A 97 1.17 -4.76 -9.07
C PRO A 97 1.06 -3.76 -7.92
N VAL A 98 0.11 -2.84 -8.02
CA VAL A 98 -0.12 -1.77 -7.05
C VAL A 98 -1.60 -1.58 -6.71
N ALA A 99 -1.92 -1.52 -5.42
CA ALA A 99 -3.26 -1.31 -4.88
C ALA A 99 -3.46 0.15 -4.41
N LEU A 100 -4.63 0.71 -4.69
CA LEU A 100 -5.06 1.99 -4.12
C LEU A 100 -5.81 1.75 -2.81
N GLN A 101 -5.36 2.37 -1.70
CA GLN A 101 -6.13 2.36 -0.47
C GLN A 101 -6.99 3.61 -0.33
N LEU A 102 -8.29 3.41 -0.15
CA LEU A 102 -9.28 4.46 0.08
C LEU A 102 -9.67 4.58 1.56
N GLY A 103 -9.95 5.80 2.00
CA GLY A 103 -10.56 6.11 3.28
C GLY A 103 -11.86 6.88 3.08
N GLY A 104 -12.97 6.32 3.58
CA GLY A 104 -14.31 6.89 3.48
C GLY A 104 -15.33 6.00 4.18
N SER A 105 -16.57 6.46 4.27
CA SER A 105 -17.70 5.74 4.88
C SER A 105 -19.03 5.98 4.16
N ASP A 106 -19.03 6.76 3.09
CA ASP A 106 -20.20 6.91 2.24
C ASP A 106 -20.11 5.95 1.05
N PRO A 107 -21.10 5.05 0.83
CA PRO A 107 -21.06 4.06 -0.24
C PRO A 107 -20.97 4.67 -1.65
N ALA A 108 -21.64 5.79 -1.91
CA ALA A 108 -21.66 6.42 -3.22
C ALA A 108 -20.30 7.09 -3.52
N ASP A 109 -19.71 7.80 -2.55
CA ASP A 109 -18.39 8.42 -2.68
C ASP A 109 -17.29 7.36 -2.85
N LEU A 110 -17.40 6.23 -2.14
CA LEU A 110 -16.47 5.11 -2.25
C LEU A 110 -16.57 4.43 -3.62
N ALA A 111 -17.78 4.19 -4.14
CA ALA A 111 -17.99 3.64 -5.48
C ALA A 111 -17.40 4.56 -6.56
N ALA A 112 -17.67 5.87 -6.49
CA ALA A 112 -17.12 6.84 -7.41
C ALA A 112 -15.58 6.91 -7.34
N SER A 113 -15.01 6.89 -6.13
CA SER A 113 -13.57 6.89 -5.92
C SER A 113 -12.90 5.59 -6.37
N ALA A 114 -13.55 4.45 -6.16
CA ALA A 114 -13.08 3.15 -6.64
C ALA A 114 -13.02 3.12 -8.17
N LYS A 115 -14.08 3.62 -8.83
CA LYS A 115 -14.09 3.73 -10.29
C LYS A 115 -12.96 4.60 -10.81
N ILE A 116 -12.72 5.77 -10.22
CA ILE A 116 -11.59 6.64 -10.58
C ILE A 116 -10.26 5.87 -10.41
N GLY A 117 -10.06 5.17 -9.30
CA GLY A 117 -8.84 4.39 -9.06
C GLY A 117 -8.63 3.28 -10.09
N ALA A 118 -9.69 2.54 -10.45
CA ALA A 118 -9.64 1.51 -11.49
C ALA A 118 -9.38 2.11 -12.89
N ASP A 119 -10.01 3.23 -13.24
CA ASP A 119 -9.78 3.93 -14.50
C ASP A 119 -8.33 4.50 -14.59
N TRP A 120 -7.70 4.81 -13.44
CA TRP A 120 -6.27 5.16 -13.33
C TRP A 120 -5.35 3.97 -13.55
N GLY A 121 -5.86 2.73 -13.43
CA GLY A 121 -5.12 1.50 -13.71
C GLY A 121 -4.57 0.80 -12.47
N TYR A 122 -5.05 1.11 -11.28
CA TYR A 122 -4.70 0.33 -10.08
C TYR A 122 -5.21 -1.11 -10.20
N ASP A 123 -4.39 -2.07 -9.75
CA ASP A 123 -4.69 -3.50 -9.84
C ASP A 123 -5.71 -3.96 -8.78
N GLU A 124 -5.87 -3.19 -7.71
CA GLU A 124 -6.76 -3.46 -6.59
C GLU A 124 -7.24 -2.16 -5.96
N ILE A 125 -8.48 -2.15 -5.45
CA ILE A 125 -8.99 -1.07 -4.60
C ILE A 125 -9.22 -1.62 -3.19
N ASN A 126 -8.61 -1.00 -2.19
CA ASN A 126 -8.66 -1.44 -0.80
C ASN A 126 -9.37 -0.42 0.09
N LEU A 127 -10.28 -0.86 0.94
CA LEU A 127 -10.90 0.00 1.94
C LEU A 127 -10.16 -0.06 3.28
N ASN A 128 -9.84 1.11 3.85
CA ASN A 128 -9.26 1.23 5.18
C ASN A 128 -10.32 1.19 6.28
N VAL A 129 -10.29 0.13 7.09
CA VAL A 129 -11.14 -0.08 8.28
C VAL A 129 -10.26 -0.27 9.53
N GLY A 130 -9.02 0.26 9.51
CA GLY A 130 -8.04 -0.04 10.57
C GLY A 130 -7.25 1.14 11.12
N CYS A 131 -7.30 2.32 10.51
CA CYS A 131 -6.53 3.49 10.96
C CYS A 131 -7.22 4.17 12.16
N PRO A 132 -6.54 4.33 13.33
CA PRO A 132 -7.14 4.90 14.53
C PRO A 132 -6.83 6.41 14.71
N SER A 133 -6.30 7.13 13.69
CA SER A 133 -5.91 8.53 13.88
C SER A 133 -7.10 9.45 14.08
N ASP A 134 -6.93 10.52 14.87
CA ASP A 134 -8.00 11.49 15.18
C ASP A 134 -8.59 12.13 13.91
N ARG A 135 -7.74 12.43 12.92
CA ARG A 135 -8.20 12.96 11.62
C ARG A 135 -9.14 11.99 10.90
N VAL A 136 -8.85 10.70 10.99
CA VAL A 136 -9.64 9.63 10.40
C VAL A 136 -10.94 9.45 11.18
N GLN A 137 -10.89 9.48 12.51
CA GLN A 137 -12.07 9.40 13.38
C GLN A 137 -13.02 10.59 13.18
N SER A 138 -12.50 11.80 13.06
CA SER A 138 -13.32 12.99 12.79
C SER A 138 -14.03 12.92 11.43
N GLY A 139 -13.42 12.24 10.46
CA GLY A 139 -14.03 11.91 9.17
C GLY A 139 -14.97 10.69 9.19
N ARG A 140 -15.19 10.03 10.34
CA ARG A 140 -16.01 8.84 10.54
C ARG A 140 -15.64 7.66 9.64
N PHE A 141 -14.35 7.43 9.40
CA PHE A 141 -13.84 6.27 8.65
C PHE A 141 -12.64 5.62 9.37
N GLY A 142 -12.04 4.58 8.78
CA GLY A 142 -10.94 3.82 9.39
C GLY A 142 -11.38 2.93 10.54
N ALA A 143 -10.63 2.89 11.65
CA ALA A 143 -10.85 1.91 12.71
C ALA A 143 -12.23 2.03 13.41
N CYS A 144 -12.84 3.23 13.46
CA CYS A 144 -14.16 3.40 14.05
C CYS A 144 -15.25 2.59 13.31
N LEU A 145 -15.05 2.31 12.01
CA LEU A 145 -15.96 1.47 11.22
C LEU A 145 -15.98 0.00 11.67
N MET A 146 -15.04 -0.46 12.49
CA MET A 146 -15.14 -1.77 13.15
C MET A 146 -16.42 -1.93 14.00
N ARG A 147 -17.08 -0.83 14.37
CA ARG A 147 -18.34 -0.83 15.10
C ARG A 147 -19.58 -0.88 14.17
N GLU A 148 -19.38 -0.72 12.88
CA GLU A 148 -20.44 -0.58 11.88
C GLU A 148 -20.26 -1.59 10.73
N PRO A 149 -20.19 -2.92 11.00
CA PRO A 149 -19.87 -3.93 9.98
C PRO A 149 -20.90 -3.93 8.83
N GLN A 150 -22.15 -3.60 9.09
CA GLN A 150 -23.19 -3.49 8.07
C GLN A 150 -22.89 -2.34 7.09
N LEU A 151 -22.53 -1.16 7.61
CA LEU A 151 -22.14 -0.02 6.77
C LEU A 151 -20.90 -0.34 5.91
N VAL A 152 -19.92 -1.06 6.50
CA VAL A 152 -18.76 -1.49 5.73
C VAL A 152 -19.17 -2.45 4.61
N ALA A 153 -20.08 -3.39 4.87
CA ALA A 153 -20.61 -4.29 3.84
C ALA A 153 -21.32 -3.51 2.71
N GLU A 154 -22.12 -2.51 3.04
CA GLU A 154 -22.77 -1.63 2.05
C GLU A 154 -21.73 -0.85 1.20
N CYS A 155 -20.71 -0.30 1.84
CA CYS A 155 -19.60 0.35 1.15
C CYS A 155 -18.87 -0.62 0.19
N MET A 156 -18.58 -1.83 0.65
CA MET A 156 -17.88 -2.84 -0.14
C MET A 156 -18.73 -3.32 -1.33
N ALA A 157 -20.04 -3.49 -1.14
CA ALA A 157 -20.96 -3.82 -2.23
C ALA A 157 -20.96 -2.74 -3.31
N ALA A 158 -21.11 -1.47 -2.92
CA ALA A 158 -21.12 -0.33 -3.84
C ALA A 158 -19.79 -0.20 -4.62
N MET A 159 -18.66 -0.40 -3.95
CA MET A 159 -17.34 -0.42 -4.61
C MET A 159 -17.23 -1.56 -5.60
N ALA A 160 -17.60 -2.79 -5.19
CA ALA A 160 -17.49 -3.99 -6.03
C ALA A 160 -18.38 -3.91 -7.28
N GLU A 161 -19.56 -3.31 -7.18
CA GLU A 161 -20.45 -3.08 -8.32
C GLU A 161 -19.92 -2.04 -9.32
N SER A 162 -19.01 -1.16 -8.88
CA SER A 162 -18.49 -0.05 -9.69
C SER A 162 -17.24 -0.39 -10.50
N VAL A 163 -16.55 -1.50 -10.22
CA VAL A 163 -15.24 -1.85 -10.82
C VAL A 163 -15.10 -3.34 -11.10
N ASP A 164 -14.26 -3.69 -12.08
CA ASP A 164 -13.91 -5.08 -12.40
C ASP A 164 -12.65 -5.57 -11.65
N VAL A 165 -11.86 -4.64 -11.07
CA VAL A 165 -10.69 -5.00 -10.28
C VAL A 165 -11.09 -5.47 -8.89
N PRO A 166 -10.31 -6.34 -8.22
CA PRO A 166 -10.61 -6.79 -6.88
C PRO A 166 -10.79 -5.65 -5.88
N VAL A 167 -11.80 -5.77 -5.02
CA VAL A 167 -12.07 -4.86 -3.91
C VAL A 167 -11.82 -5.61 -2.60
N THR A 168 -10.97 -5.05 -1.73
CA THR A 168 -10.44 -5.72 -0.54
C THR A 168 -10.60 -4.84 0.71
N VAL A 169 -10.58 -5.45 1.90
CA VAL A 169 -10.70 -4.74 3.18
C VAL A 169 -9.44 -4.90 4.00
N LYS A 170 -8.91 -3.78 4.55
CA LYS A 170 -7.87 -3.81 5.57
C LYS A 170 -8.42 -3.34 6.91
N CYS A 171 -8.56 -4.28 7.85
CA CYS A 171 -9.18 -4.04 9.14
C CYS A 171 -8.25 -4.36 10.32
N ARG A 172 -8.79 -4.22 11.54
CA ARG A 172 -8.23 -4.71 12.79
C ARG A 172 -9.10 -5.82 13.36
N ILE A 173 -8.71 -6.36 14.53
CA ILE A 173 -9.49 -7.38 15.23
C ILE A 173 -10.56 -6.80 16.16
N GLY A 174 -10.77 -5.49 16.15
CA GLY A 174 -11.75 -4.77 16.95
C GLY A 174 -11.21 -3.43 17.43
N VAL A 175 -12.09 -2.65 18.08
CA VAL A 175 -11.76 -1.34 18.67
C VAL A 175 -12.27 -1.26 20.10
N ASP A 176 -11.57 -0.51 20.94
CA ASP A 176 -11.91 -0.22 22.32
C ASP A 176 -12.36 -1.48 23.12
N GLU A 177 -13.56 -1.50 23.66
CA GLU A 177 -14.08 -2.59 24.50
C GLU A 177 -14.70 -3.76 23.70
N GLN A 178 -14.70 -3.70 22.35
CA GLN A 178 -15.19 -4.83 21.56
C GLN A 178 -14.44 -6.12 21.90
N GLU A 179 -15.16 -7.23 21.96
CA GLU A 179 -14.56 -8.55 22.02
C GLU A 179 -13.95 -8.88 20.63
N PRO A 180 -12.64 -9.18 20.55
CA PRO A 180 -11.92 -9.28 19.26
C PRO A 180 -12.49 -10.33 18.31
N SER A 181 -12.89 -11.49 18.85
CA SER A 181 -13.42 -12.57 18.03
C SER A 181 -14.78 -12.17 17.42
N GLU A 182 -15.68 -11.64 18.21
CA GLU A 182 -17.01 -11.22 17.74
C GLU A 182 -16.88 -10.09 16.69
N ALA A 183 -16.05 -9.07 17.00
CA ALA A 183 -15.87 -7.93 16.11
C ALA A 183 -15.23 -8.31 14.77
N LEU A 184 -14.20 -9.16 14.79
CA LEU A 184 -13.52 -9.59 13.56
C LEU A 184 -14.45 -10.45 12.70
N PHE A 185 -15.11 -11.45 13.28
CA PHE A 185 -15.98 -12.34 12.51
C PHE A 185 -17.21 -11.58 11.97
N ALA A 186 -17.83 -10.71 12.75
CA ALA A 186 -18.95 -9.88 12.26
C ALA A 186 -18.54 -9.00 11.06
N MET A 187 -17.33 -8.40 11.11
CA MET A 187 -16.79 -7.61 10.00
C MET A 187 -16.57 -8.46 8.75
N VAL A 188 -15.92 -9.61 8.92
CA VAL A 188 -15.58 -10.50 7.79
C VAL A 188 -16.85 -11.10 7.19
N GLU A 189 -17.79 -11.63 8.01
CA GLU A 189 -19.03 -12.22 7.53
C GLU A 189 -19.92 -11.19 6.81
N GLY A 190 -20.02 -9.97 7.38
CA GLY A 190 -20.76 -8.89 6.73
C GLY A 190 -20.25 -8.59 5.34
N CYS A 191 -18.94 -8.40 5.21
CA CYS A 191 -18.32 -8.11 3.91
C CYS A 191 -18.33 -9.33 2.97
N ALA A 192 -18.11 -10.53 3.47
CA ALA A 192 -18.14 -11.75 2.66
C ALA A 192 -19.53 -12.04 2.07
N SER A 193 -20.62 -11.70 2.81
CA SER A 193 -21.99 -11.85 2.34
C SER A 193 -22.32 -11.04 1.09
N VAL A 194 -21.58 -9.96 0.84
CA VAL A 194 -21.69 -9.11 -0.36
C VAL A 194 -20.59 -9.40 -1.40
N GLY A 195 -19.86 -10.50 -1.24
CA GLY A 195 -18.93 -11.00 -2.25
C GLY A 195 -17.46 -10.66 -2.05
N VAL A 196 -17.09 -9.95 -0.97
CA VAL A 196 -15.67 -9.70 -0.67
C VAL A 196 -14.96 -11.01 -0.36
N LYS A 197 -13.80 -11.23 -0.98
CA LYS A 197 -13.02 -12.47 -0.82
C LYS A 197 -11.70 -12.29 -0.09
N THR A 198 -11.17 -11.09 0.01
CA THR A 198 -9.82 -10.81 0.49
C THR A 198 -9.82 -9.83 1.65
N PHE A 199 -9.23 -10.26 2.76
CA PHE A 199 -9.17 -9.51 4.01
C PHE A 199 -7.75 -9.40 4.52
N ILE A 200 -7.29 -8.18 4.79
CA ILE A 200 -6.00 -7.91 5.42
C ILE A 200 -6.26 -7.54 6.88
N VAL A 201 -5.87 -8.43 7.80
CA VAL A 201 -6.17 -8.29 9.22
C VAL A 201 -4.94 -7.86 10.00
N HIS A 202 -4.93 -6.64 10.53
CA HIS A 202 -3.94 -6.25 11.52
C HIS A 202 -4.30 -6.89 12.86
N ALA A 203 -3.49 -7.84 13.30
CA ALA A 203 -3.74 -8.71 14.45
C ALA A 203 -3.65 -7.98 15.82
N ARG A 204 -4.16 -6.74 15.88
CA ARG A 204 -4.26 -5.91 17.09
C ARG A 204 -5.60 -5.19 17.14
N LYS A 205 -6.15 -5.03 18.32
CA LYS A 205 -7.20 -4.04 18.56
C LYS A 205 -6.67 -2.62 18.33
N ALA A 206 -7.56 -1.67 18.14
CA ALA A 206 -7.23 -0.26 18.25
C ALA A 206 -7.99 0.40 19.40
N TRP A 207 -7.33 1.28 20.10
CA TRP A 207 -7.95 2.22 21.04
C TRP A 207 -8.17 3.55 20.31
N LEU A 208 -9.43 3.94 20.19
CA LEU A 208 -9.81 5.19 19.51
C LEU A 208 -9.50 6.41 20.36
N LYS A 209 -9.40 6.24 21.68
CA LYS A 209 -9.02 7.29 22.62
C LYS A 209 -7.85 6.82 23.50
N GLY A 210 -7.01 7.76 23.90
CA GLY A 210 -5.92 7.53 24.86
C GLY A 210 -4.63 6.99 24.29
N LEU A 211 -4.60 6.52 23.03
CA LEU A 211 -3.39 6.07 22.36
C LEU A 211 -3.22 6.79 21.01
N SER A 212 -2.03 7.30 20.76
CA SER A 212 -1.64 7.80 19.44
C SER A 212 -1.64 6.69 18.39
N PRO A 213 -1.67 6.99 17.08
CA PRO A 213 -1.54 5.99 16.03
C PRO A 213 -0.27 5.15 16.13
N LYS A 214 0.84 5.70 16.66
CA LYS A 214 2.08 4.96 16.91
C LYS A 214 1.89 3.94 18.04
N GLU A 215 1.38 4.38 19.18
CA GLU A 215 1.13 3.52 20.33
C GLU A 215 0.12 2.41 20.01
N ASN A 216 -0.90 2.69 19.21
CA ASN A 216 -1.85 1.70 18.70
C ASN A 216 -1.20 0.60 17.82
N ARG A 217 0.05 0.77 17.39
CA ARG A 217 0.83 -0.27 16.69
C ARG A 217 1.77 -1.04 17.59
N ASP A 218 1.97 -0.59 18.82
CA ASP A 218 2.96 -1.15 19.74
C ASP A 218 2.34 -1.71 21.03
N ILE A 219 1.40 -0.98 21.66
CA ILE A 219 0.87 -1.28 23.00
C ILE A 219 -0.18 -2.41 22.99
N PRO A 220 -1.25 -2.38 22.15
CA PRO A 220 -2.22 -3.47 22.18
C PRO A 220 -1.54 -4.79 21.80
N PRO A 221 -1.84 -5.91 22.49
CA PRO A 221 -1.21 -7.19 22.20
C PRO A 221 -1.56 -7.67 20.78
N LEU A 222 -0.64 -8.44 20.19
CA LEU A 222 -0.87 -9.17 18.96
C LEU A 222 -1.65 -10.46 19.27
N ASP A 223 -2.68 -10.73 18.47
CA ASP A 223 -3.45 -11.97 18.53
C ASP A 223 -3.42 -12.67 17.16
N TYR A 224 -2.30 -13.27 16.85
CA TYR A 224 -2.14 -14.07 15.63
C TYR A 224 -3.03 -15.30 15.60
N PRO A 225 -3.20 -16.06 16.74
CA PRO A 225 -4.08 -17.21 16.78
C PRO A 225 -5.52 -16.90 16.35
N LEU A 226 -6.05 -15.72 16.66
CA LEU A 226 -7.38 -15.32 16.22
C LEU A 226 -7.47 -15.19 14.68
N VAL A 227 -6.42 -14.64 14.04
CA VAL A 227 -6.39 -14.51 12.58
C VAL A 227 -6.22 -15.89 11.90
N TRP A 228 -5.41 -16.77 12.49
CA TRP A 228 -5.27 -18.17 12.01
C TRP A 228 -6.57 -18.94 12.13
N ARG A 229 -7.30 -18.78 13.27
CA ARG A 229 -8.62 -19.35 13.47
C ARG A 229 -9.61 -18.85 12.41
N LEU A 230 -9.62 -17.54 12.11
CA LEU A 230 -10.46 -16.99 11.06
C LEU A 230 -10.21 -17.72 9.72
N LYS A 231 -8.93 -17.90 9.32
CA LYS A 231 -8.60 -18.65 8.09
C LYS A 231 -9.07 -20.10 8.15
N ALA A 232 -8.91 -20.78 9.27
CA ALA A 232 -9.32 -22.17 9.44
C ALA A 232 -10.84 -22.34 9.34
N GLU A 233 -11.63 -21.40 9.90
CA GLU A 233 -13.10 -21.40 9.86
C GLU A 233 -13.65 -20.87 8.52
N ARG A 234 -12.89 -20.04 7.80
CA ARG A 234 -13.26 -19.49 6.48
C ARG A 234 -12.17 -19.80 5.43
N PRO A 235 -12.00 -21.09 5.08
CA PRO A 235 -11.00 -21.52 4.08
C PRO A 235 -11.30 -20.98 2.66
N ASP A 236 -12.54 -20.58 2.39
CA ASP A 236 -13.03 -19.98 1.13
C ASP A 236 -12.57 -18.53 0.92
N LEU A 237 -12.09 -17.86 1.97
CA LEU A 237 -11.61 -16.49 1.94
C LEU A 237 -10.08 -16.43 1.89
N THR A 238 -9.56 -15.39 1.26
CA THR A 238 -8.14 -15.05 1.26
C THR A 238 -7.86 -14.15 2.47
N ILE A 239 -7.14 -14.69 3.45
CA ILE A 239 -6.81 -14.01 4.69
C ILE A 239 -5.33 -13.66 4.72
N ILE A 240 -5.02 -12.37 4.83
CA ILE A 240 -3.67 -11.83 4.92
C ILE A 240 -3.44 -11.30 6.34
N ILE A 241 -2.40 -11.80 7.00
CA ILE A 241 -2.04 -11.33 8.34
C ILE A 241 -1.12 -10.11 8.28
N ASN A 242 -1.34 -9.17 9.20
CA ASN A 242 -0.50 -7.98 9.36
C ASN A 242 -0.28 -7.68 10.85
N GLY A 243 0.82 -7.03 11.17
CA GLY A 243 1.13 -6.53 12.51
C GLY A 243 2.35 -7.21 13.14
N GLY A 244 3.37 -6.41 13.50
CA GLY A 244 4.55 -6.88 14.24
C GLY A 244 5.56 -7.69 13.46
N ILE A 245 5.24 -8.20 12.29
CA ILE A 245 6.09 -9.10 11.49
C ILE A 245 7.37 -8.37 11.07
N ALA A 246 8.52 -8.84 11.56
CA ALA A 246 9.81 -8.16 11.45
C ALA A 246 10.79 -8.84 10.50
N THR A 247 10.59 -10.11 10.17
CA THR A 247 11.51 -10.87 9.31
C THR A 247 10.76 -11.70 8.26
N LEU A 248 11.47 -12.12 7.21
CA LEU A 248 10.92 -13.06 6.24
C LEU A 248 10.71 -14.47 6.83
N ASP A 249 11.46 -14.85 7.87
CA ASP A 249 11.25 -16.14 8.56
C ASP A 249 9.92 -16.12 9.34
N GLU A 250 9.61 -15.02 10.03
CA GLU A 250 8.30 -14.84 10.65
C GLU A 250 7.18 -14.83 9.59
N ALA A 251 7.39 -14.15 8.45
CA ALA A 251 6.44 -14.16 7.36
C ALA A 251 6.17 -15.57 6.83
N LEU A 252 7.22 -16.41 6.65
CA LEU A 252 7.08 -17.80 6.24
C LEU A 252 6.30 -18.63 7.27
N SER A 253 6.58 -18.46 8.58
CA SER A 253 5.83 -19.15 9.63
C SER A 253 4.34 -18.80 9.62
N HIS A 254 3.97 -17.56 9.31
CA HIS A 254 2.57 -17.20 9.18
C HIS A 254 1.90 -17.80 7.94
N LEU A 255 2.65 -17.99 6.84
CA LEU A 255 2.13 -18.59 5.61
C LEU A 255 1.73 -20.06 5.75
N ASP A 256 2.12 -20.72 6.84
CA ASP A 256 1.61 -22.06 7.19
C ASP A 256 0.16 -22.03 7.70
N HIS A 257 -0.36 -20.86 8.05
CA HIS A 257 -1.68 -20.67 8.69
C HIS A 257 -2.63 -19.78 7.88
N VAL A 258 -2.11 -18.91 7.01
CA VAL A 258 -2.89 -17.93 6.24
C VAL A 258 -2.39 -17.86 4.79
N ASP A 259 -3.16 -17.20 3.92
CA ASP A 259 -2.84 -17.12 2.48
C ASP A 259 -1.75 -16.11 2.16
N GLY A 260 -1.56 -15.11 3.02
CA GLY A 260 -0.60 -14.05 2.77
C GLY A 260 -0.18 -13.27 4.02
N VAL A 261 0.88 -12.51 3.84
CA VAL A 261 1.47 -11.66 4.88
C VAL A 261 1.62 -10.23 4.36
N MET A 262 1.25 -9.26 5.20
CA MET A 262 1.50 -7.86 4.91
C MET A 262 2.52 -7.29 5.90
N MET A 263 3.69 -6.92 5.39
CA MET A 263 4.74 -6.27 6.18
C MET A 263 4.54 -4.75 6.21
N GLY A 264 4.69 -4.15 7.38
CA GLY A 264 4.56 -2.70 7.56
C GLY A 264 5.92 -2.02 7.72
N ARG A 265 6.17 -1.50 8.92
CA ARG A 265 7.37 -0.70 9.25
C ARG A 265 8.69 -1.36 8.88
N THR A 266 8.77 -2.66 8.96
CA THR A 266 9.99 -3.41 8.60
C THR A 266 10.31 -3.26 7.12
N ALA A 267 9.32 -3.36 6.23
CA ALA A 267 9.52 -3.15 4.80
C ALA A 267 10.09 -1.76 4.47
N TYR A 268 9.93 -0.78 5.36
CA TYR A 268 10.49 0.57 5.23
C TYR A 268 11.84 0.73 5.94
N HIS A 269 11.97 0.25 7.18
CA HIS A 269 13.17 0.45 7.99
C HIS A 269 14.29 -0.55 7.71
N ASP A 270 13.95 -1.67 7.06
CA ASP A 270 14.85 -2.73 6.64
C ASP A 270 14.44 -3.24 5.24
N ALA A 271 14.32 -2.29 4.32
CA ALA A 271 13.83 -2.55 2.95
C ALA A 271 14.71 -3.55 2.18
N GLY A 272 15.98 -3.70 2.55
CA GLY A 272 16.89 -4.69 1.94
C GLY A 272 16.38 -6.13 2.00
N GLN A 273 15.52 -6.48 2.96
CA GLN A 273 14.89 -7.81 3.03
C GLN A 273 14.01 -8.10 1.80
N LEU A 274 13.44 -7.07 1.16
CA LEU A 274 12.58 -7.26 -0.01
C LEU A 274 13.32 -7.90 -1.18
N GLY A 275 14.66 -7.76 -1.26
CA GLY A 275 15.47 -8.41 -2.30
C GLY A 275 15.48 -9.93 -2.26
N GLN A 276 15.02 -10.55 -1.17
CA GLN A 276 14.94 -12.00 -1.02
C GLN A 276 13.52 -12.56 -1.24
N VAL A 277 12.53 -11.67 -1.39
CA VAL A 277 11.10 -12.03 -1.39
C VAL A 277 10.72 -12.91 -2.57
N ASP A 278 11.19 -12.58 -3.77
CA ASP A 278 10.81 -13.30 -4.99
C ASP A 278 11.21 -14.78 -4.90
N ARG A 279 12.39 -15.09 -4.37
CA ARG A 279 12.85 -16.46 -4.15
C ARG A 279 12.20 -17.10 -2.92
N ARG A 280 12.26 -16.43 -1.77
CA ARG A 280 11.90 -17.05 -0.46
C ARG A 280 10.40 -17.20 -0.27
N ILE A 281 9.62 -16.23 -0.71
CA ILE A 281 8.17 -16.17 -0.51
C ILE A 281 7.41 -16.67 -1.73
N PHE A 282 7.84 -16.26 -2.93
CA PHE A 282 7.15 -16.64 -4.18
C PHE A 282 7.74 -17.88 -4.84
N GLY A 283 8.88 -18.41 -4.34
CA GLY A 283 9.49 -19.64 -4.86
C GLY A 283 10.08 -19.50 -6.25
N GLU A 284 10.39 -18.28 -6.69
CA GLU A 284 10.99 -18.06 -8.00
C GLU A 284 12.45 -18.55 -8.05
N ALA A 285 12.85 -19.12 -9.18
CA ALA A 285 14.23 -19.56 -9.42
C ALA A 285 15.12 -18.35 -9.81
N VAL A 286 15.24 -17.40 -8.88
CA VAL A 286 16.05 -16.17 -9.04
C VAL A 286 17.07 -16.05 -7.92
N VAL A 287 18.15 -15.31 -8.19
CA VAL A 287 19.12 -14.92 -7.17
C VAL A 287 18.56 -13.78 -6.33
N ASP A 288 18.81 -13.81 -5.02
CA ASP A 288 18.45 -12.72 -4.12
C ASP A 288 19.13 -11.43 -4.58
N LEU A 289 18.39 -10.34 -4.58
CA LEU A 289 18.94 -9.05 -4.96
C LEU A 289 19.60 -8.38 -3.76
N ASP A 290 20.84 -7.96 -3.91
CA ASP A 290 21.49 -7.14 -2.88
C ASP A 290 20.91 -5.71 -2.87
N ALA A 291 20.90 -5.08 -1.71
CA ALA A 291 20.41 -3.71 -1.56
C ALA A 291 21.18 -2.70 -2.44
N ALA A 292 22.49 -2.92 -2.67
CA ALA A 292 23.28 -2.07 -3.54
C ALA A 292 22.83 -2.15 -5.02
N ASP A 293 22.46 -3.35 -5.48
CA ASP A 293 21.92 -3.53 -6.83
C ASP A 293 20.53 -2.91 -6.96
N GLY A 294 19.71 -2.99 -5.90
CA GLY A 294 18.43 -2.27 -5.81
C GLY A 294 18.62 -0.75 -5.93
N VAL A 295 19.65 -0.19 -5.26
CA VAL A 295 20.00 1.24 -5.40
C VAL A 295 20.37 1.56 -6.83
N ARG A 296 21.26 0.77 -7.46
CA ARG A 296 21.66 1.00 -8.85
C ARG A 296 20.48 0.95 -9.82
N ALA A 297 19.57 0.01 -9.61
CA ALA A 297 18.35 -0.10 -10.41
C ALA A 297 17.37 1.08 -10.19
N TYR A 298 17.47 1.78 -9.07
CA TYR A 298 16.65 2.95 -8.75
C TYR A 298 17.21 4.26 -9.36
N LEU A 299 18.51 4.35 -9.68
CA LEU A 299 19.15 5.58 -10.17
C LEU A 299 18.48 6.19 -11.42
N PRO A 300 18.07 5.42 -12.45
CA PRO A 300 17.39 6.01 -13.61
C PRO A 300 16.07 6.71 -13.25
N TYR A 301 15.35 6.19 -12.26
CA TYR A 301 14.14 6.84 -11.74
C TYR A 301 14.48 8.14 -11.02
N VAL A 302 15.53 8.12 -10.18
CA VAL A 302 16.02 9.33 -9.48
C VAL A 302 16.39 10.42 -10.46
N GLU A 303 17.18 10.09 -11.50
CA GLU A 303 17.56 11.03 -12.55
C GLU A 303 16.35 11.67 -13.22
N ALA A 304 15.39 10.86 -13.66
CA ALA A 304 14.18 11.35 -14.30
C ALA A 304 13.34 12.26 -13.36
N GLN A 305 13.30 11.97 -12.06
CA GLN A 305 12.59 12.81 -11.09
C GLN A 305 13.33 14.15 -10.86
N LEU A 306 14.66 14.14 -10.77
CA LEU A 306 15.47 15.36 -10.65
C LEU A 306 15.28 16.29 -11.87
N GLU A 307 15.21 15.74 -13.08
CA GLU A 307 14.94 16.51 -14.31
C GLU A 307 13.56 17.21 -14.27
N THR A 308 12.59 16.64 -13.55
CA THR A 308 11.29 17.30 -13.34
C THR A 308 11.27 18.29 -12.19
N GLY A 309 12.40 18.50 -11.52
CA GLY A 309 12.57 19.42 -10.40
C GLY A 309 12.17 18.84 -9.05
N VAL A 310 11.95 17.53 -8.90
CA VAL A 310 11.72 16.89 -7.61
C VAL A 310 13.01 16.92 -6.79
N PRO A 311 12.99 17.45 -5.55
CA PRO A 311 14.19 17.48 -4.70
C PRO A 311 14.68 16.06 -4.37
N LEU A 312 16.00 15.85 -4.36
CA LEU A 312 16.62 14.54 -4.08
C LEU A 312 16.14 13.95 -2.75
N ALA A 313 15.96 14.77 -1.73
CA ALA A 313 15.51 14.36 -0.40
C ALA A 313 14.16 13.61 -0.41
N HIS A 314 13.27 13.88 -1.38
CA HIS A 314 11.99 13.17 -1.50
C HIS A 314 12.18 11.69 -1.84
N MET A 315 13.27 11.35 -2.50
CA MET A 315 13.59 9.98 -2.89
C MET A 315 14.52 9.31 -1.86
N THR A 316 15.59 10.02 -1.42
CA THR A 316 16.59 9.43 -0.52
C THR A 316 16.06 9.12 0.88
N ARG A 317 15.01 9.80 1.34
CA ARG A 317 14.37 9.49 2.64
C ARG A 317 13.88 8.04 2.73
N HIS A 318 13.51 7.43 1.61
CA HIS A 318 13.03 6.04 1.53
C HIS A 318 14.18 5.03 1.49
N MET A 319 15.40 5.48 1.14
CA MET A 319 16.56 4.61 1.00
C MET A 319 17.29 4.36 2.32
N LEU A 320 16.95 5.09 3.38
CA LEU A 320 17.69 5.08 4.66
C LEU A 320 17.72 3.69 5.33
N GLY A 321 16.71 2.86 5.10
CA GLY A 321 16.57 1.52 5.65
C GLY A 321 17.27 0.40 4.88
N LEU A 322 17.76 0.65 3.65
CA LEU A 322 18.25 -0.40 2.74
C LEU A 322 19.39 -1.25 3.30
N PHE A 323 20.28 -0.64 4.06
CA PHE A 323 21.46 -1.31 4.63
C PHE A 323 21.35 -1.52 6.15
N HIS A 324 20.12 -1.68 6.66
CA HIS A 324 19.90 -1.94 8.08
C HIS A 324 20.80 -3.09 8.60
N GLY A 325 21.43 -2.90 9.77
CA GLY A 325 22.32 -3.89 10.38
C GLY A 325 23.67 -4.09 9.69
N ARG A 326 23.95 -3.54 8.51
CA ARG A 326 25.23 -3.68 7.80
C ARG A 326 26.30 -2.68 8.28
N LYS A 327 27.57 -3.07 8.20
CA LYS A 327 28.69 -2.15 8.39
C LYS A 327 28.58 -1.00 7.38
N GLY A 328 28.78 0.25 7.81
CA GLY A 328 28.62 1.42 6.94
C GLY A 328 27.22 2.04 6.91
N ALA A 329 26.17 1.35 7.36
CA ALA A 329 24.78 1.84 7.34
C ALA A 329 24.61 3.22 8.03
N ARG A 330 25.43 3.55 9.05
CA ARG A 330 25.40 4.87 9.69
C ARG A 330 25.87 5.97 8.76
N THR A 331 26.97 5.71 8.00
CA THR A 331 27.49 6.64 7.00
C THR A 331 26.49 6.83 5.86
N TRP A 332 25.94 5.74 5.34
CA TRP A 332 24.84 5.76 4.37
C TRP A 332 23.73 6.73 4.77
N ARG A 333 23.11 6.50 5.94
CA ARG A 333 22.03 7.36 6.43
C ARG A 333 22.47 8.81 6.60
N ARG A 334 23.67 9.05 7.15
CA ARG A 334 24.19 10.41 7.36
C ARG A 334 24.38 11.15 6.04
N VAL A 335 25.02 10.54 5.05
CA VAL A 335 25.25 11.16 3.75
C VAL A 335 23.94 11.51 3.07
N LEU A 336 23.01 10.55 2.96
CA LEU A 336 21.71 10.78 2.32
C LEU A 336 20.86 11.84 3.05
N THR A 337 20.92 11.90 4.38
CA THR A 337 20.14 12.88 5.15
C THR A 337 20.74 14.27 5.07
N VAL A 338 22.07 14.40 5.21
CA VAL A 338 22.74 15.70 5.30
C VAL A 338 23.02 16.29 3.90
N GLU A 339 23.65 15.51 3.02
CA GLU A 339 24.00 15.99 1.69
C GLU A 339 22.78 15.98 0.75
N GLY A 340 21.93 14.96 0.83
CA GLY A 340 20.73 14.85 0.01
C GLY A 340 19.65 15.91 0.28
N SER A 341 19.71 16.60 1.43
CA SER A 341 18.80 17.71 1.74
C SER A 341 19.28 19.09 1.28
N LYS A 342 20.51 19.18 0.76
CA LYS A 342 21.06 20.45 0.26
C LYS A 342 20.37 20.88 -1.04
N ALA A 343 20.24 22.17 -1.24
CA ALA A 343 19.75 22.71 -2.50
C ALA A 343 20.70 22.30 -3.66
N GLY A 344 20.12 21.76 -4.73
CA GLY A 344 20.89 21.31 -5.91
C GLY A 344 21.59 19.96 -5.74
N ALA A 345 21.32 19.22 -4.65
CA ALA A 345 21.83 17.85 -4.49
C ALA A 345 21.36 16.95 -5.65
N GLY A 346 22.28 16.24 -6.26
CA GLY A 346 22.06 15.35 -7.39
C GLY A 346 22.40 13.88 -7.09
N MET A 347 22.45 13.06 -8.12
CA MET A 347 22.70 11.61 -8.00
C MET A 347 24.06 11.29 -7.37
N GLU A 348 25.07 12.18 -7.50
CA GLU A 348 26.39 12.01 -6.91
C GLU A 348 26.33 11.71 -5.41
N VAL A 349 25.36 12.30 -4.69
CA VAL A 349 25.16 12.02 -3.25
C VAL A 349 24.84 10.56 -2.99
N ILE A 350 24.03 9.93 -3.84
CA ILE A 350 23.68 8.51 -3.71
C ILE A 350 24.89 7.64 -4.05
N LEU A 351 25.63 7.99 -5.11
CA LEU A 351 26.82 7.26 -5.56
C LEU A 351 27.93 7.29 -4.51
N ASP A 352 28.22 8.46 -3.93
CA ASP A 352 29.19 8.62 -2.83
C ASP A 352 28.78 7.80 -1.59
N ALA A 353 27.50 7.83 -1.25
CA ALA A 353 26.97 7.04 -0.13
C ALA A 353 27.11 5.53 -0.38
N LEU A 354 26.88 5.07 -1.62
CA LEU A 354 27.00 3.67 -2.02
C LEU A 354 28.46 3.21 -2.03
N GLU A 355 29.37 4.03 -2.54
CA GLU A 355 30.83 3.76 -2.51
C GLU A 355 31.32 3.60 -1.07
N ALA A 356 30.85 4.45 -0.16
CA ALA A 356 31.16 4.34 1.28
C ALA A 356 30.63 3.06 1.91
N MET A 357 29.53 2.47 1.39
CA MET A 357 29.00 1.17 1.83
C MET A 357 29.87 0.00 1.34
N GLU A 358 30.42 0.09 0.14
CA GLU A 358 31.23 -0.98 -0.47
C GLU A 358 32.67 -1.01 0.04
N GLY A 359 33.09 -0.04 0.86
CA GLY A 359 34.39 -0.03 1.54
C GLY A 359 35.55 0.35 0.63
N LYS A 360 35.28 1.14 -0.41
CA LYS A 360 36.28 1.75 -1.30
C LYS A 360 36.72 3.12 -0.82
#